data_a000c3de6133882fe9afa6e022bde5d0
#
_entry.id   a000c3de6133882fe9afa6e022bde5d0
#
_cell.length_a   1.000
_cell.length_b   1.000
_cell.length_c   1.000
_cell.angle_alpha   90.00
_cell.angle_beta   90.00
_cell.angle_gamma   90.00
#
_symmetry.space_group_name_H-M   'P 1'
#
loop_
_entity.id
_entity.type
_entity.pdbx_description
1 polymer ?
#
loop_
_entity_poly.entity_id
_entity_poly.type
_entity_poly.pdbx_seq_one_letter_code
_entity_poly.pdbx_strand_id
1 'polypeptide(L)'
;MLRPDLNKFPDYKPGKSDGDKLKLSSNEIPNPPLPSILEAMTRAAAETNRYQINGCPELTTELSKYLGVPEDHLAIAAGASAIVQQAIGMSCHTGDEVIFPWRSFEAYPLYVRMAGAEPVMTPLTEDDRLGLDAVIEAITDKTRAIILSLIHI
;
A
#
# COMPACT_ATOMS: atom_id res chain seq x y z
N MET A 1 3.59 -10.69 24.95
CA MET A 1 5.02 -10.68 24.61
C MET A 1 5.12 -10.36 23.11
N LEU A 2 5.89 -9.35 22.74
CA LEU A 2 6.09 -9.00 21.32
C LEU A 2 7.04 -10.00 20.65
N ARG A 3 6.92 -10.17 19.33
CA ARG A 3 7.85 -10.99 18.53
C ARG A 3 9.28 -10.43 18.69
N PRO A 4 10.29 -11.29 18.95
CA PRO A 4 11.67 -10.83 19.18
C PRO A 4 12.30 -10.10 17.98
N ASP A 5 11.84 -10.42 16.78
CA ASP A 5 12.32 -9.82 15.53
C ASP A 5 11.84 -8.39 15.30
N LEU A 6 10.81 -7.94 16.02
CA LEU A 6 10.30 -6.56 15.90
C LEU A 6 11.35 -5.50 16.25
N ASN A 7 12.30 -5.81 17.10
CA ASN A 7 13.42 -4.90 17.43
C ASN A 7 14.37 -4.63 16.25
N LYS A 8 14.27 -5.40 15.17
CA LYS A 8 15.05 -5.23 13.93
C LYS A 8 14.39 -4.26 12.93
N PHE A 9 13.14 -3.87 13.18
CA PHE A 9 12.47 -2.92 12.30
C PHE A 9 12.95 -1.50 12.60
N PRO A 10 13.24 -0.72 11.56
CA PRO A 10 13.53 0.70 11.75
C PRO A 10 12.28 1.42 12.25
N ASP A 11 12.48 2.39 13.14
CA ASP A 11 11.42 3.29 13.53
C ASP A 11 10.92 4.09 12.30
N TYR A 12 9.61 4.20 12.16
CA TYR A 12 9.04 5.07 11.15
C TYR A 12 9.37 6.53 11.47
N LYS A 13 10.03 7.20 10.53
CA LYS A 13 10.34 8.62 10.63
C LYS A 13 9.50 9.38 9.59
N PRO A 14 8.41 10.04 9.99
CA PRO A 14 7.60 10.83 9.07
C PRO A 14 8.44 11.96 8.47
N GLY A 15 8.10 12.35 7.24
CA GLY A 15 8.69 13.53 6.60
C GLY A 15 8.49 14.76 7.48
N LYS A 16 9.53 15.57 7.64
CA LYS A 16 9.46 16.80 8.43
C LYS A 16 8.72 17.88 7.66
N SER A 17 7.78 18.57 8.34
CA SER A 17 7.28 19.85 7.89
C SER A 17 8.09 20.95 8.59
N ASP A 18 8.75 21.81 7.84
CA ASP A 18 9.66 22.82 8.37
C ASP A 18 9.27 24.22 7.86
N GLY A 19 8.33 24.83 8.56
CA GLY A 19 7.90 26.21 8.34
C GLY A 19 7.47 26.50 6.90
N ASP A 20 8.14 27.47 6.26
CA ASP A 20 7.80 27.95 4.91
C ASP A 20 8.38 27.10 3.78
N LYS A 21 9.04 25.99 4.10
CA LYS A 21 9.63 25.12 3.09
C LYS A 21 8.56 24.27 2.39
N LEU A 22 8.74 24.10 1.08
CA LEU A 22 7.87 23.26 0.28
C LEU A 22 8.02 21.79 0.72
N LYS A 23 6.91 21.16 1.11
CA LYS A 23 6.87 19.73 1.45
C LYS A 23 6.69 18.91 0.18
N LEU A 24 7.72 18.17 -0.22
CA LEU A 24 7.70 17.27 -1.39
C LEU A 24 7.67 15.78 -0.99
N SER A 25 7.55 15.48 0.30
CA SER A 25 7.45 14.11 0.80
C SER A 25 6.02 13.61 0.82
N SER A 26 5.87 12.27 0.84
CA SER A 26 4.59 11.55 1.04
C SER A 26 3.61 11.61 -0.15
N ASN A 27 4.00 12.17 -1.29
CA ASN A 27 3.15 12.27 -2.49
C ASN A 27 1.73 12.80 -2.19
N GLU A 28 1.67 13.86 -1.35
CA GLU A 28 0.41 14.48 -0.95
C GLU A 28 -0.09 15.48 -1.99
N ILE A 29 -1.41 15.54 -2.19
CA ILE A 29 -2.05 16.56 -3.01
C ILE A 29 -2.10 17.87 -2.20
N PRO A 30 -1.49 18.98 -2.67
CA PRO A 30 -1.43 20.24 -1.89
C PRO A 30 -2.78 20.98 -1.86
N ASN A 31 -3.69 20.66 -2.76
CA ASN A 31 -4.99 21.32 -2.86
C ASN A 31 -5.95 20.81 -1.78
N PRO A 32 -6.78 21.70 -1.19
CA PRO A 32 -7.83 21.27 -0.29
C PRO A 32 -8.86 20.38 -0.99
N PRO A 33 -9.61 19.56 -0.24
CA PRO A 33 -10.71 18.78 -0.79
C PRO A 33 -11.71 19.67 -1.53
N LEU A 34 -12.33 19.15 -2.57
CA LEU A 34 -13.44 19.85 -3.24
C LEU A 34 -14.57 20.14 -2.24
N PRO A 35 -15.24 21.31 -2.33
CA PRO A 35 -16.31 21.65 -1.39
C PRO A 35 -17.41 20.58 -1.29
N SER A 36 -17.80 19.97 -2.41
CA SER A 36 -18.80 18.89 -2.44
C SER A 36 -18.36 17.63 -1.68
N ILE A 37 -17.06 17.31 -1.74
CA ILE A 37 -16.50 16.19 -0.97
C ILE A 37 -16.50 16.51 0.53
N LEU A 38 -16.05 17.70 0.91
CA LEU A 38 -16.05 18.14 2.30
C LEU A 38 -17.47 18.13 2.90
N GLU A 39 -18.45 18.60 2.14
CA GLU A 39 -19.85 18.58 2.54
C GLU A 39 -20.38 17.15 2.73
N ALA A 40 -20.08 16.23 1.80
CA ALA A 40 -20.44 14.82 1.92
C ALA A 40 -19.83 14.16 3.15
N MET A 41 -18.54 14.41 3.41
CA MET A 41 -17.84 13.93 4.61
C MET A 41 -18.47 14.45 5.89
N THR A 42 -18.85 15.74 5.93
CA THR A 42 -19.49 16.36 7.09
C THR A 42 -20.85 15.75 7.36
N ARG A 43 -21.65 15.46 6.33
CA ARG A 43 -22.93 14.75 6.50
C ARG A 43 -22.72 13.33 7.05
N ALA A 44 -21.80 12.58 6.47
CA ALA A 44 -21.49 11.22 6.90
C ALA A 44 -20.94 11.15 8.32
N ALA A 45 -20.20 12.17 8.77
CA ALA A 45 -19.69 12.24 10.14
C ALA A 45 -20.78 12.23 11.22
N ALA A 46 -21.99 12.71 10.91
CA ALA A 46 -23.11 12.70 11.84
C ALA A 46 -23.63 11.28 12.17
N GLU A 47 -23.29 10.28 11.36
CA GLU A 47 -23.75 8.89 11.47
C GLU A 47 -22.66 7.92 11.94
N THR A 48 -21.47 8.41 12.30
CA THR A 48 -20.30 7.58 12.70
C THR A 48 -20.47 6.83 14.02
N ASN A 49 -21.56 7.04 14.75
CA ASN A 49 -21.93 6.28 15.94
C ASN A 49 -22.44 4.85 15.63
N ARG A 50 -22.55 4.48 14.37
CA ARG A 50 -22.93 3.15 13.91
C ARG A 50 -21.76 2.47 13.20
N TYR A 51 -21.68 1.15 13.36
CA TYR A 51 -20.74 0.37 12.55
C TYR A 51 -21.13 0.45 11.08
N GLN A 52 -20.12 0.59 10.25
CA GLN A 52 -20.29 0.43 8.82
C GLN A 52 -20.70 -0.99 8.47
N ILE A 53 -21.53 -1.14 7.45
CA ILE A 53 -21.82 -2.45 6.88
C ILE A 53 -20.54 -2.97 6.23
N ASN A 54 -20.20 -4.23 6.51
CA ASN A 54 -19.01 -4.87 5.95
C ASN A 54 -18.98 -4.73 4.43
N GLY A 55 -17.80 -4.36 3.91
CA GLY A 55 -17.55 -4.24 2.48
C GLY A 55 -17.99 -2.90 1.87
N CYS A 56 -18.51 -1.96 2.64
CA CYS A 56 -18.97 -0.65 2.13
C CYS A 56 -19.83 -0.80 0.86
N PRO A 57 -21.01 -1.44 0.91
CA PRO A 57 -21.73 -1.92 -0.28
C PRO A 57 -22.02 -0.82 -1.30
N GLU A 58 -22.39 0.38 -0.88
CA GLU A 58 -22.65 1.51 -1.79
C GLU A 58 -21.39 1.90 -2.58
N LEU A 59 -20.24 2.01 -1.91
CA LEU A 59 -18.97 2.31 -2.56
C LEU A 59 -18.53 1.16 -3.47
N THR A 60 -18.72 -0.09 -3.05
CA THR A 60 -18.38 -1.28 -3.84
C THR A 60 -19.19 -1.31 -5.13
N THR A 61 -20.51 -1.05 -5.06
CA THR A 61 -21.37 -0.99 -6.24
C THR A 61 -20.94 0.12 -7.21
N GLU A 62 -20.63 1.32 -6.71
CA GLU A 62 -20.19 2.42 -7.58
C GLU A 62 -18.80 2.16 -8.19
N LEU A 63 -17.88 1.58 -7.45
CA LEU A 63 -16.56 1.18 -7.97
C LEU A 63 -16.67 0.05 -9.00
N SER A 64 -17.53 -0.94 -8.76
CA SER A 64 -17.81 -2.01 -9.72
C SER A 64 -18.27 -1.45 -11.07
N LYS A 65 -19.22 -0.52 -11.06
CA LYS A 65 -19.70 0.18 -12.26
C LYS A 65 -18.56 0.98 -12.94
N TYR A 66 -17.82 1.74 -12.15
CA TYR A 66 -16.75 2.62 -12.65
C TYR A 66 -15.60 1.84 -13.29
N LEU A 67 -15.20 0.72 -12.67
CA LEU A 67 -14.08 -0.12 -13.10
C LEU A 67 -14.51 -1.20 -14.12
N GLY A 68 -15.79 -1.49 -14.25
CA GLY A 68 -16.30 -2.56 -15.10
C GLY A 68 -15.95 -3.96 -14.62
N VAL A 69 -15.82 -4.15 -13.29
CA VAL A 69 -15.49 -5.45 -12.67
C VAL A 69 -16.60 -5.87 -11.70
N PRO A 70 -16.84 -7.18 -11.48
CA PRO A 70 -17.82 -7.65 -10.50
C PRO A 70 -17.51 -7.17 -9.07
N GLU A 71 -18.54 -7.00 -8.25
CA GLU A 71 -18.39 -6.53 -6.85
C GLU A 71 -17.53 -7.45 -5.99
N ASP A 72 -17.61 -8.77 -6.21
CA ASP A 72 -16.81 -9.79 -5.52
C ASP A 72 -15.33 -9.83 -5.93
N HIS A 73 -14.95 -9.03 -6.94
CA HIS A 73 -13.56 -8.79 -7.34
C HIS A 73 -12.96 -7.54 -6.70
N LEU A 74 -13.70 -6.88 -5.80
CA LEU A 74 -13.27 -5.65 -5.15
C LEU A 74 -13.00 -5.88 -3.65
N ALA A 75 -11.90 -5.33 -3.17
CA ALA A 75 -11.60 -5.23 -1.75
C ALA A 75 -11.40 -3.76 -1.38
N ILE A 76 -12.09 -3.31 -0.32
CA ILE A 76 -12.03 -1.92 0.15
C ILE A 76 -11.40 -1.88 1.53
N ALA A 77 -10.46 -0.97 1.72
CA ALA A 77 -9.82 -0.73 3.01
C ALA A 77 -9.39 0.73 3.15
N ALA A 78 -8.82 1.08 4.30
CA ALA A 78 -8.30 2.41 4.59
C ALA A 78 -7.01 2.68 3.81
N GLY A 79 -7.14 2.91 2.51
CA GLY A 79 -6.05 3.18 1.57
C GLY A 79 -5.38 1.91 1.02
N ALA A 80 -4.63 2.08 -0.08
CA ALA A 80 -3.92 1.00 -0.75
C ALA A 80 -2.89 0.30 0.16
N SER A 81 -2.31 1.00 1.12
CA SER A 81 -1.38 0.43 2.10
C SER A 81 -1.99 -0.71 2.91
N ALA A 82 -3.24 -0.58 3.34
CA ALA A 82 -3.94 -1.63 4.08
C ALA A 82 -4.22 -2.85 3.19
N ILE A 83 -4.58 -2.64 1.93
CA ILE A 83 -4.81 -3.72 0.96
C ILE A 83 -3.51 -4.49 0.69
N VAL A 84 -2.41 -3.78 0.43
CA VAL A 84 -1.09 -4.42 0.19
C VAL A 84 -0.66 -5.24 1.41
N GLN A 85 -0.78 -4.68 2.61
CA GLN A 85 -0.43 -5.40 3.84
C GLN A 85 -1.28 -6.66 4.04
N GLN A 86 -2.58 -6.59 3.79
CA GLN A 86 -3.48 -7.74 3.87
C GLN A 86 -3.16 -8.79 2.81
N ALA A 87 -2.92 -8.37 1.56
CA ALA A 87 -2.57 -9.28 0.47
C ALA A 87 -1.28 -10.06 0.77
N ILE A 88 -0.23 -9.38 1.24
CA ILE A 88 1.01 -10.03 1.66
C ILE A 88 0.75 -10.99 2.83
N GLY A 89 0.01 -10.53 3.86
CA GLY A 89 -0.28 -11.34 5.05
C GLY A 89 -1.11 -12.60 4.78
N MET A 90 -1.96 -12.59 3.73
CA MET A 90 -2.74 -13.75 3.30
C MET A 90 -1.96 -14.69 2.38
N SER A 91 -0.95 -14.18 1.67
CA SER A 91 -0.22 -14.94 0.64
C SER A 91 1.07 -15.55 1.16
N CYS A 92 1.67 -15.01 2.21
CA CYS A 92 3.03 -15.33 2.63
C CYS A 92 3.09 -15.96 4.02
N HIS A 93 4.06 -16.85 4.19
CA HIS A 93 4.45 -17.48 5.45
C HIS A 93 5.92 -17.18 5.76
N THR A 94 6.38 -17.60 6.94
CA THR A 94 7.79 -17.49 7.30
C THR A 94 8.68 -18.25 6.33
N GLY A 95 9.66 -17.54 5.74
CA GLY A 95 10.61 -18.08 4.77
C GLY A 95 10.20 -17.93 3.32
N ASP A 96 8.99 -17.45 3.03
CA ASP A 96 8.57 -17.02 1.70
C ASP A 96 9.24 -15.70 1.30
N GLU A 97 9.27 -15.42 0.02
CA GLU A 97 9.89 -14.23 -0.57
C GLU A 97 8.86 -13.36 -1.28
N VAL A 98 9.02 -12.04 -1.13
CA VAL A 98 8.24 -11.04 -1.88
C VAL A 98 9.21 -10.14 -2.63
N ILE A 99 9.08 -10.13 -3.95
CA ILE A 99 9.95 -9.36 -4.85
C ILE A 99 9.32 -8.00 -5.13
N PHE A 100 10.13 -6.94 -5.12
CA PHE A 100 9.73 -5.61 -5.59
C PHE A 100 10.95 -4.79 -6.01
N PRO A 101 10.81 -3.93 -7.04
CA PRO A 101 11.87 -3.01 -7.44
C PRO A 101 12.18 -2.00 -6.33
N TRP A 102 13.44 -1.63 -6.19
CA TRP A 102 13.91 -0.67 -5.22
C TRP A 102 14.82 0.38 -5.88
N ARG A 103 14.43 1.66 -5.74
CA ARG A 103 13.52 2.21 -4.74
C ARG A 103 12.06 2.16 -5.21
N SER A 104 11.17 2.01 -4.26
CA SER A 104 9.74 2.01 -4.43
C SER A 104 9.08 2.55 -3.14
N PHE A 105 7.82 2.21 -2.88
CA PHE A 105 7.15 2.62 -1.66
C PHE A 105 7.85 2.03 -0.42
N GLU A 106 8.35 2.90 0.42
CA GLU A 106 9.23 2.58 1.56
C GLU A 106 8.63 1.67 2.63
N ALA A 107 7.30 1.49 2.62
CA ALA A 107 6.63 0.58 3.55
C ALA A 107 6.64 -0.90 3.08
N TYR A 108 6.93 -1.21 1.81
CA TYR A 108 6.93 -2.59 1.33
C TYR A 108 7.85 -3.53 2.13
N PRO A 109 9.12 -3.19 2.40
CA PRO A 109 9.97 -4.04 3.22
C PRO A 109 9.41 -4.29 4.63
N LEU A 110 8.72 -3.31 5.20
CA LEU A 110 8.08 -3.44 6.50
C LEU A 110 6.91 -4.43 6.44
N TYR A 111 6.01 -4.29 5.48
CA TYR A 111 4.84 -5.17 5.34
C TYR A 111 5.25 -6.63 5.11
N VAL A 112 6.27 -6.85 4.27
CA VAL A 112 6.81 -8.19 3.99
C VAL A 112 7.35 -8.83 5.29
N ARG A 113 8.19 -8.11 6.03
CA ARG A 113 8.72 -8.62 7.29
C ARG A 113 7.66 -8.82 8.37
N MET A 114 6.63 -7.98 8.41
CA MET A 114 5.50 -8.16 9.32
C MET A 114 4.75 -9.47 9.08
N ALA A 115 4.65 -9.90 7.83
CA ALA A 115 4.10 -11.21 7.46
C ALA A 115 5.05 -12.39 7.77
N GLY A 116 6.31 -12.10 8.13
CA GLY A 116 7.34 -13.11 8.37
C GLY A 116 8.10 -13.54 7.12
N ALA A 117 7.84 -12.91 5.98
CA ALA A 117 8.51 -13.16 4.72
C ALA A 117 9.78 -12.32 4.55
N GLU A 118 10.60 -12.66 3.56
CA GLU A 118 11.82 -11.95 3.22
C GLU A 118 11.61 -11.00 2.04
N PRO A 119 11.98 -9.72 2.15
CA PRO A 119 11.92 -8.76 1.06
C PRO A 119 13.07 -8.97 0.09
N VAL A 120 12.78 -9.25 -1.16
CA VAL A 120 13.75 -9.36 -2.27
C VAL A 120 13.66 -8.09 -3.11
N MET A 121 14.65 -7.22 -2.96
CA MET A 121 14.71 -5.93 -3.62
C MET A 121 15.53 -6.01 -4.90
N THR A 122 14.93 -5.72 -6.05
CA THR A 122 15.60 -5.72 -7.35
C THR A 122 15.96 -4.29 -7.79
N PRO A 123 17.04 -4.09 -8.56
CA PRO A 123 17.41 -2.76 -9.02
C PRO A 123 16.42 -2.22 -10.05
N LEU A 124 16.33 -0.90 -10.12
CA LEU A 124 15.76 -0.19 -11.27
C LEU A 124 16.74 -0.24 -12.45
N THR A 125 16.27 0.11 -13.64
CA THR A 125 17.12 0.35 -14.81
C THR A 125 17.95 1.61 -14.62
N GLU A 126 18.92 1.85 -15.52
CA GLU A 126 19.78 3.06 -15.48
C GLU A 126 18.99 4.37 -15.65
N ASP A 127 17.82 4.31 -16.30
CA ASP A 127 16.87 5.43 -16.47
C ASP A 127 15.73 5.42 -15.43
N ASP A 128 15.95 4.79 -14.28
CA ASP A 128 15.05 4.74 -13.13
C ASP A 128 13.68 4.10 -13.41
N ARG A 129 13.58 3.21 -14.40
CA ARG A 129 12.35 2.44 -14.68
C ARG A 129 12.36 1.08 -14.01
N LEU A 130 11.21 0.42 -14.06
CA LEU A 130 11.05 -0.95 -13.57
C LEU A 130 11.97 -1.91 -14.36
N GLY A 131 12.95 -2.51 -13.69
CA GLY A 131 13.83 -3.54 -14.24
C GLY A 131 13.14 -4.90 -14.25
N LEU A 132 12.24 -5.14 -15.21
CA LEU A 132 11.45 -6.37 -15.24
C LEU A 132 12.33 -7.62 -15.40
N ASP A 133 13.43 -7.55 -16.14
CA ASP A 133 14.37 -8.67 -16.28
C ASP A 133 14.98 -9.03 -14.92
N ALA A 134 15.40 -8.04 -14.13
CA ALA A 134 15.92 -8.26 -12.79
C ALA A 134 14.85 -8.85 -11.84
N VAL A 135 13.58 -8.47 -12.01
CA VAL A 135 12.46 -9.06 -11.27
C VAL A 135 12.29 -10.53 -11.63
N ILE A 136 12.32 -10.86 -12.92
CA ILE A 136 12.19 -12.23 -13.42
C ILE A 136 13.35 -13.11 -12.93
N GLU A 137 14.58 -12.62 -13.02
CA GLU A 137 15.78 -13.32 -12.56
C GLU A 137 15.78 -13.61 -11.05
N ALA A 138 15.11 -12.74 -10.27
CA ALA A 138 15.01 -12.89 -8.82
C ALA A 138 13.96 -13.92 -8.37
N ILE A 139 13.14 -14.48 -9.27
CA ILE A 139 12.11 -15.46 -8.93
C ILE A 139 12.75 -16.78 -8.49
N THR A 140 12.32 -17.28 -7.34
CA THR A 140 12.70 -18.59 -6.78
C THR A 140 11.47 -19.42 -6.43
N ASP A 141 11.67 -20.67 -6.01
CA ASP A 141 10.60 -21.55 -5.51
C ASP A 141 9.93 -20.99 -4.24
N LYS A 142 10.56 -20.04 -3.55
CA LYS A 142 10.04 -19.37 -2.36
C LYS A 142 9.23 -18.11 -2.68
N THR A 143 9.27 -17.62 -3.90
CA THR A 143 8.56 -16.41 -4.30
C THR A 143 7.05 -16.64 -4.24
N ARG A 144 6.35 -15.83 -3.44
CA ARG A 144 4.89 -15.87 -3.27
C ARG A 144 4.19 -14.66 -3.85
N ALA A 145 4.87 -13.52 -3.89
CA ALA A 145 4.28 -12.31 -4.45
C ALA A 145 5.35 -11.45 -5.13
N ILE A 146 4.91 -10.71 -6.14
CA ILE A 146 5.69 -9.67 -6.81
C ILE A 146 4.88 -8.39 -6.75
N ILE A 147 5.46 -7.32 -6.22
CA ILE A 147 4.81 -6.01 -6.12
C ILE A 147 5.43 -5.10 -7.18
N LEU A 148 4.63 -4.74 -8.18
CA LEU A 148 5.00 -3.76 -9.18
C LEU A 148 4.30 -2.44 -8.86
N SER A 149 5.07 -1.38 -8.74
CA SER A 149 4.58 -0.05 -8.40
C SER A 149 4.84 0.94 -9.53
N LEU A 150 3.91 1.85 -9.73
CA LEU A 150 4.04 2.96 -10.67
C LEU A 150 4.59 4.24 -10.00
N ILE A 151 5.18 4.14 -8.81
CA ILE A 151 5.75 5.29 -8.09
C ILE A 151 6.91 5.95 -8.88
N HIS A 152 7.46 5.26 -9.87
CA HIS A 152 8.55 5.72 -10.71
C HIS A 152 8.09 6.38 -12.04
N ILE A 153 6.79 6.60 -12.22
CA ILE A 153 6.21 7.22 -13.43
C ILE A 153 5.89 8.67 -13.16
#